data_ea57c792c0a8eb932f14099b0ad5f9ba
#
_entry.id   ea57c792c0a8eb932f14099b0ad5f9ba
#
_cell.length_a   1.000
_cell.length_b   1.000
_cell.length_c   1.000
_cell.angle_alpha   90.00
_cell.angle_beta   90.00
_cell.angle_gamma   90.00
#
_symmetry.space_group_name_H-M   'P 1'
#
loop_
_entity.id
_entity.type
_entity.pdbx_description
1 polymer ?
#
loop_
_entity_poly.entity_id
_entity_poly.type
_entity_poly.pdbx_seq_one_letter_code
_entity_poly.pdbx_strand_id
1 'polypeptide(L)'
;MSERFGDYELVSPLARGGMAELFIARHTGSGQNVVVKRLLPEMEARQDVVDLFLTEADIGQLLRHDNVVRVLDAGEVDGHYFLVMEHVDGLDADHVLADAWREKAPIPAPVALRVAVDALRGLHFAHELTSPQGTRFGLVHRDVSPDNLFLTSSGQTKVADFGIAKLASLEGATQVGLLKGKLTYMAPEQVQGRALDGRADGYALSLVLYEMLSSVRPYATREGESEVQHLMRVRDGSMRSLSSLEPDLPRGITRAVGKMLRAWRFWRFSSCGAYADTLEKAASSSGLLGSYGDVAAHVAMVRARVAAR
;
A
#
# COMPACT_ATOMS: atom_id res chain seq x y z
N MET A 1 -27.07 0.97 14.95
CA MET A 1 -27.87 2.08 14.41
C MET A 1 -26.94 2.83 13.48
N SER A 2 -27.38 3.12 12.26
CA SER A 2 -26.61 3.95 11.35
C SER A 2 -26.63 5.41 11.82
N GLU A 3 -25.51 6.11 11.73
CA GLU A 3 -25.35 7.53 12.06
C GLU A 3 -25.37 8.33 10.77
N ARG A 4 -26.20 9.39 10.72
CA ARG A 4 -26.17 10.33 9.58
C ARG A 4 -25.01 11.31 9.77
N PHE A 5 -24.20 11.46 8.72
CA PHE A 5 -23.04 12.34 8.69
C PHE A 5 -23.03 13.09 7.34
N GLY A 6 -23.60 14.29 7.32
CA GLY A 6 -23.81 15.07 6.11
C GLY A 6 -24.64 14.30 5.06
N ASP A 7 -24.07 14.11 3.89
CA ASP A 7 -24.65 13.35 2.77
C ASP A 7 -24.39 11.85 2.84
N TYR A 8 -23.84 11.35 3.95
CA TYR A 8 -23.47 9.97 4.15
C TYR A 8 -24.20 9.36 5.36
N GLU A 9 -24.50 8.08 5.26
CA GLU A 9 -24.99 7.25 6.35
C GLU A 9 -23.85 6.31 6.76
N LEU A 10 -23.27 6.52 7.96
CA LEU A 10 -22.22 5.65 8.51
C LEU A 10 -22.86 4.32 8.92
N VAL A 11 -22.47 3.24 8.25
CA VAL A 11 -23.09 1.91 8.44
C VAL A 11 -22.36 1.13 9.52
N SER A 12 -21.04 1.05 9.45
CA SER A 12 -20.22 0.33 10.43
C SER A 12 -18.80 0.90 10.49
N PRO A 13 -18.16 0.90 11.67
CA PRO A 13 -16.74 1.18 11.76
C PRO A 13 -15.94 0.09 11.01
N LEU A 14 -14.90 0.52 10.28
CA LEU A 14 -14.00 -0.35 9.55
C LEU A 14 -12.66 -0.47 10.29
N ALA A 15 -12.09 0.67 10.70
CA ALA A 15 -10.81 0.71 11.42
C ALA A 15 -10.69 2.02 12.21
N ARG A 16 -9.85 2.01 13.25
CA ARG A 16 -9.45 3.22 13.98
C ARG A 16 -7.93 3.29 14.03
N GLY A 17 -7.38 4.35 13.44
CA GLY A 17 -5.95 4.68 13.49
C GLY A 17 -5.64 5.75 14.53
N GLY A 18 -4.39 6.18 14.57
CA GLY A 18 -3.94 7.23 15.50
C GLY A 18 -4.43 8.64 15.16
N MET A 19 -4.91 8.88 13.94
CA MET A 19 -5.34 10.21 13.48
C MET A 19 -6.80 10.25 13.03
N ALA A 20 -7.33 9.14 12.52
CA ALA A 20 -8.64 9.08 11.90
C ALA A 20 -9.32 7.74 12.15
N GLU A 21 -10.63 7.75 12.04
CA GLU A 21 -11.51 6.57 12.00
C GLU A 21 -12.01 6.35 10.58
N LEU A 22 -12.09 5.09 10.17
CA LEU A 22 -12.65 4.65 8.89
C LEU A 22 -14.01 4.02 9.11
N PHE A 23 -14.99 4.39 8.28
CA PHE A 23 -16.34 3.83 8.31
C PHE A 23 -16.73 3.33 6.91
N ILE A 24 -17.37 2.17 6.85
CA ILE A 24 -18.23 1.85 5.72
C ILE A 24 -19.44 2.77 5.80
N ALA A 25 -19.72 3.47 4.71
CA ALA A 25 -20.84 4.40 4.63
C ALA A 25 -21.59 4.24 3.31
N ARG A 26 -22.79 4.82 3.25
CA ARG A 26 -23.62 4.88 2.05
C ARG A 26 -23.92 6.35 1.73
N HIS A 27 -23.66 6.76 0.50
CA HIS A 27 -24.08 8.10 0.04
C HIS A 27 -25.60 8.16 -0.09
N THR A 28 -26.26 9.08 0.61
CA THR A 28 -27.73 9.12 0.74
C THR A 28 -28.45 9.39 -0.57
N GLY A 29 -27.84 10.19 -1.46
CA GLY A 29 -28.42 10.52 -2.76
C GLY A 29 -28.32 9.44 -3.82
N SER A 30 -27.15 8.74 -3.90
CA SER A 30 -26.90 7.71 -4.94
C SER A 30 -27.08 6.29 -4.43
N GLY A 31 -27.09 6.06 -3.11
CA GLY A 31 -27.06 4.74 -2.50
C GLY A 31 -25.73 3.99 -2.65
N GLN A 32 -24.71 4.64 -3.18
CA GLN A 32 -23.39 4.03 -3.38
C GLN A 32 -22.68 3.78 -2.05
N ASN A 33 -22.05 2.61 -1.92
CA ASN A 33 -21.17 2.34 -0.79
C ASN A 33 -19.84 3.08 -0.98
N VAL A 34 -19.37 3.70 0.10
CA VAL A 34 -18.13 4.48 0.16
C VAL A 34 -17.40 4.19 1.47
N VAL A 35 -16.16 4.63 1.59
CA VAL A 35 -15.42 4.65 2.86
C VAL A 35 -15.28 6.12 3.28
N VAL A 36 -15.76 6.44 4.48
CA VAL A 36 -15.56 7.75 5.10
C VAL A 36 -14.40 7.64 6.08
N LYS A 37 -13.36 8.46 5.88
CA LYS A 37 -12.24 8.68 6.82
C LYS A 37 -12.51 9.97 7.56
N ARG A 38 -12.81 9.89 8.86
CA ARG A 38 -13.11 11.02 9.72
C ARG A 38 -11.93 11.29 10.64
N LEU A 39 -11.46 12.53 10.70
CA LEU A 39 -10.39 12.93 11.61
C LEU A 39 -10.87 12.75 13.05
N LEU A 40 -9.97 12.31 13.95
CA LEU A 40 -10.33 12.16 15.36
C LEU A 40 -10.46 13.53 16.03
N PRO A 41 -11.45 13.73 16.95
CA PRO A 41 -11.66 15.03 17.63
C PRO A 41 -10.40 15.58 18.31
N GLU A 42 -9.57 14.72 18.90
CA GLU A 42 -8.31 15.10 19.52
C GLU A 42 -7.25 15.60 18.52
N MET A 43 -7.38 15.23 17.24
CA MET A 43 -6.52 15.68 16.15
C MET A 43 -7.02 16.96 15.49
N GLU A 44 -8.33 17.24 15.56
CA GLU A 44 -8.92 18.48 15.05
C GLU A 44 -8.47 19.74 15.81
N ALA A 45 -8.05 19.58 17.07
CA ALA A 45 -7.44 20.65 17.84
C ALA A 45 -6.02 21.04 17.35
N ARG A 46 -5.43 20.26 16.43
CA ARG A 46 -4.09 20.45 15.89
C ARG A 46 -4.17 20.96 14.46
N GLN A 47 -3.95 22.26 14.26
CA GLN A 47 -4.05 22.88 12.93
C GLN A 47 -3.08 22.26 11.92
N ASP A 48 -1.86 21.89 12.36
CA ASP A 48 -0.87 21.19 11.52
C ASP A 48 -1.39 19.86 10.97
N VAL A 49 -2.17 19.12 11.77
CA VAL A 49 -2.78 17.85 11.35
C VAL A 49 -3.97 18.08 10.42
N VAL A 50 -4.80 19.08 10.71
CA VAL A 50 -5.94 19.46 9.84
C VAL A 50 -5.43 19.88 8.45
N ASP A 51 -4.42 20.76 8.39
CA ASP A 51 -3.85 21.24 7.13
C ASP A 51 -3.29 20.09 6.27
N LEU A 52 -2.65 19.11 6.91
CA LEU A 52 -2.14 17.91 6.21
C LEU A 52 -3.27 17.00 5.75
N PHE A 53 -4.32 16.83 6.54
CA PHE A 53 -5.48 16.03 6.17
C PHE A 53 -6.22 16.65 4.95
N LEU A 54 -6.38 17.97 4.93
CA LEU A 54 -6.95 18.70 3.79
C LEU A 54 -6.04 18.63 2.55
N THR A 55 -4.72 18.72 2.75
CA THR A 55 -3.76 18.53 1.65
C THR A 55 -3.83 17.12 1.07
N GLU A 56 -4.01 16.09 1.92
CA GLU A 56 -4.23 14.70 1.48
C GLU A 56 -5.50 14.61 0.63
N ALA A 57 -6.58 15.27 1.05
CA ALA A 57 -7.83 15.31 0.32
C ALA A 57 -7.68 15.97 -1.06
N ASP A 58 -7.06 17.16 -1.12
CA ASP A 58 -6.86 17.91 -2.36
C ASP A 58 -6.02 17.13 -3.38
N ILE A 59 -4.91 16.56 -2.94
CA ILE A 59 -4.05 15.75 -3.81
C ILE A 59 -4.75 14.45 -4.20
N GLY A 60 -5.45 13.81 -3.25
CA GLY A 60 -6.19 12.57 -3.48
C GLY A 60 -7.26 12.70 -4.56
N GLN A 61 -7.95 13.85 -4.66
CA GLN A 61 -8.94 14.13 -5.70
C GLN A 61 -8.31 14.25 -7.11
N LEU A 62 -7.01 14.57 -7.20
CA LEU A 62 -6.27 14.63 -8.46
C LEU A 62 -5.77 13.24 -8.92
N LEU A 63 -5.70 12.28 -7.99
CA LEU A 63 -5.23 10.92 -8.27
C LEU A 63 -6.34 10.08 -8.93
N ARG A 64 -6.45 10.20 -10.27
CA ARG A 64 -7.43 9.47 -11.08
C ARG A 64 -6.74 8.42 -11.93
N HIS A 65 -6.58 7.23 -11.40
CA HIS A 65 -5.96 6.09 -12.06
C HIS A 65 -6.64 4.78 -11.62
N ASP A 66 -6.74 3.80 -12.51
CA ASP A 66 -7.43 2.53 -12.23
C ASP A 66 -6.79 1.74 -11.07
N ASN A 67 -5.48 1.91 -10.88
CA ASN A 67 -4.71 1.25 -9.82
C ASN A 67 -4.48 2.14 -8.58
N VAL A 68 -5.29 3.17 -8.38
CA VAL A 68 -5.29 4.03 -7.18
C VAL A 68 -6.70 4.10 -6.64
N VAL A 69 -6.87 4.01 -5.32
CA VAL A 69 -8.17 4.23 -4.66
C VAL A 69 -8.55 5.69 -4.81
N ARG A 70 -9.73 5.93 -5.37
CA ARG A 70 -10.19 7.29 -5.67
C ARG A 70 -10.69 7.99 -4.42
N VAL A 71 -10.28 9.24 -4.22
CA VAL A 71 -10.94 10.18 -3.33
C VAL A 71 -12.12 10.79 -4.11
N LEU A 72 -13.31 10.67 -3.54
CA LEU A 72 -14.57 11.08 -4.16
C LEU A 72 -15.02 12.46 -3.68
N ASP A 73 -14.79 12.73 -2.39
CA ASP A 73 -15.24 13.95 -1.72
C ASP A 73 -14.39 14.21 -0.48
N ALA A 74 -14.42 15.44 0.01
CA ALA A 74 -13.83 15.83 1.28
C ALA A 74 -14.48 17.12 1.79
N GLY A 75 -14.51 17.31 3.10
CA GLY A 75 -15.13 18.50 3.67
C GLY A 75 -15.15 18.49 5.19
N GLU A 76 -16.09 19.27 5.72
CA GLU A 76 -16.35 19.41 7.15
C GLU A 76 -17.87 19.28 7.40
N VAL A 77 -18.26 18.50 8.40
CA VAL A 77 -19.64 18.32 8.87
C VAL A 77 -19.65 18.42 10.40
N ASP A 78 -20.43 19.34 10.94
CA ASP A 78 -20.58 19.57 12.39
C ASP A 78 -19.24 19.76 13.13
N GLY A 79 -18.26 20.40 12.48
CA GLY A 79 -16.91 20.63 13.02
C GLY A 79 -15.95 19.44 12.84
N HIS A 80 -16.37 18.38 12.17
CA HIS A 80 -15.54 17.20 11.91
C HIS A 80 -15.06 17.15 10.47
N TYR A 81 -13.73 17.09 10.27
CA TYR A 81 -13.12 16.94 8.95
C TYR A 81 -13.22 15.50 8.46
N PHE A 82 -13.56 15.34 7.19
CA PHE A 82 -13.69 14.02 6.57
C PHE A 82 -13.17 13.96 5.14
N LEU A 83 -12.88 12.77 4.69
CA LEU A 83 -12.51 12.41 3.33
C LEU A 83 -13.29 11.16 2.94
N VAL A 84 -13.84 11.15 1.73
CA VAL A 84 -14.63 10.04 1.20
C VAL A 84 -13.84 9.36 0.08
N MET A 85 -13.71 8.05 0.18
CA MET A 85 -13.05 7.23 -0.81
C MET A 85 -14.03 6.23 -1.44
N GLU A 86 -13.72 5.76 -2.64
CA GLU A 86 -14.43 4.63 -3.20
C GLU A 86 -14.32 3.41 -2.27
N HIS A 87 -15.43 2.70 -2.11
CA HIS A 87 -15.42 1.40 -1.45
C HIS A 87 -14.90 0.35 -2.43
N VAL A 88 -13.75 -0.24 -2.13
CA VAL A 88 -13.15 -1.31 -2.94
C VAL A 88 -13.81 -2.64 -2.58
N ASP A 89 -14.58 -3.21 -3.50
CA ASP A 89 -15.05 -4.59 -3.35
C ASP A 89 -13.88 -5.53 -3.65
N GLY A 90 -13.21 -5.98 -2.58
CA GLY A 90 -11.97 -6.74 -2.68
C GLY A 90 -11.49 -7.23 -1.32
N LEU A 91 -10.24 -7.67 -1.29
CA LEU A 91 -9.45 -7.95 -0.10
C LEU A 91 -8.19 -7.11 -0.15
N ASP A 92 -7.70 -6.65 0.99
CA ASP A 92 -6.33 -6.16 1.05
C ASP A 92 -5.33 -7.32 0.95
N ALA A 93 -4.10 -7.00 0.59
CA ALA A 93 -3.06 -8.00 0.41
C ALA A 93 -2.62 -8.65 1.73
N ASP A 94 -2.87 -8.01 2.89
CA ASP A 94 -2.57 -8.61 4.20
C ASP A 94 -3.48 -9.81 4.48
N HIS A 95 -4.77 -9.72 4.18
CA HIS A 95 -5.70 -10.83 4.25
C HIS A 95 -5.30 -11.98 3.31
N VAL A 96 -4.85 -11.65 2.09
CA VAL A 96 -4.40 -12.65 1.11
C VAL A 96 -3.11 -13.33 1.56
N LEU A 97 -2.15 -12.59 2.10
CA LEU A 97 -0.92 -13.12 2.69
C LEU A 97 -1.20 -13.97 3.94
N ALA A 98 -2.12 -13.52 4.80
CA ALA A 98 -2.50 -14.28 5.99
C ALA A 98 -3.13 -15.63 5.62
N ASP A 99 -3.93 -15.70 4.55
CA ASP A 99 -4.45 -16.96 4.03
C ASP A 99 -3.33 -17.85 3.50
N ALA A 100 -2.43 -17.30 2.66
CA ALA A 100 -1.28 -18.02 2.11
C ALA A 100 -0.39 -18.64 3.21
N TRP A 101 -0.17 -17.92 4.31
CA TRP A 101 0.59 -18.43 5.46
C TRP A 101 -0.12 -19.56 6.20
N ARG A 102 -1.44 -19.47 6.39
CA ARG A 102 -2.24 -20.53 7.00
C ARG A 102 -2.23 -21.80 6.14
N GLU A 103 -2.36 -21.64 4.83
CA GLU A 103 -2.31 -22.73 3.87
C GLU A 103 -0.87 -23.27 3.65
N LYS A 104 0.15 -22.60 4.19
CA LYS A 104 1.59 -22.90 4.00
C LYS A 104 1.99 -22.99 2.54
N ALA A 105 1.40 -22.14 1.70
CA ALA A 105 1.64 -22.09 0.27
C ALA A 105 1.81 -20.63 -0.19
N PRO A 106 2.79 -20.33 -1.06
CA PRO A 106 2.93 -18.99 -1.62
C PRO A 106 1.72 -18.64 -2.50
N ILE A 107 1.50 -17.33 -2.67
CA ILE A 107 0.53 -16.84 -3.65
C ILE A 107 1.01 -17.27 -5.04
N PRO A 108 0.15 -17.80 -5.94
CA PRO A 108 0.56 -18.17 -7.27
C PRO A 108 1.34 -17.04 -7.96
N ALA A 109 2.52 -17.35 -8.50
CA ALA A 109 3.39 -16.33 -9.11
C ALA A 109 2.69 -15.47 -10.17
N PRO A 110 1.81 -16.01 -11.06
CA PRO A 110 1.04 -15.18 -11.99
C PRO A 110 0.19 -14.12 -11.29
N VAL A 111 -0.47 -14.45 -10.18
CA VAL A 111 -1.29 -13.53 -9.39
C VAL A 111 -0.40 -12.47 -8.76
N ALA A 112 0.65 -12.87 -8.02
CA ALA A 112 1.55 -11.95 -7.33
C ALA A 112 2.21 -10.95 -8.30
N LEU A 113 2.62 -11.40 -9.49
CA LEU A 113 3.25 -10.56 -10.51
C LEU A 113 2.26 -9.57 -11.12
N ARG A 114 1.00 -9.96 -11.38
CA ARG A 114 -0.05 -9.05 -11.83
C ARG A 114 -0.32 -7.97 -10.78
N VAL A 115 -0.51 -8.37 -9.54
CA VAL A 115 -0.71 -7.44 -8.40
C VAL A 115 0.43 -6.42 -8.32
N ALA A 116 1.68 -6.86 -8.42
CA ALA A 116 2.82 -5.97 -8.34
C ALA A 116 2.92 -5.01 -9.54
N VAL A 117 2.65 -5.47 -10.76
CA VAL A 117 2.66 -4.61 -11.97
C VAL A 117 1.60 -3.53 -11.86
N ASP A 118 0.37 -3.88 -11.49
CA ASP A 118 -0.73 -2.93 -11.34
C ASP A 118 -0.40 -1.89 -10.27
N ALA A 119 0.07 -2.31 -9.08
CA ALA A 119 0.45 -1.41 -8.00
C ALA A 119 1.60 -0.47 -8.42
N LEU A 120 2.61 -0.96 -9.16
CA LEU A 120 3.69 -0.13 -9.70
C LEU A 120 3.19 0.92 -10.68
N ARG A 121 2.16 0.60 -11.49
CA ARG A 121 1.53 1.56 -12.41
C ARG A 121 0.83 2.68 -11.63
N GLY A 122 0.05 2.32 -10.60
CA GLY A 122 -0.61 3.29 -9.71
C GLY A 122 0.38 4.21 -9.00
N LEU A 123 1.43 3.63 -8.41
CA LEU A 123 2.49 4.39 -7.74
C LEU A 123 3.23 5.31 -8.73
N HIS A 124 3.55 4.81 -9.92
CA HIS A 124 4.22 5.65 -10.93
C HIS A 124 3.37 6.83 -11.36
N PHE A 125 2.06 6.61 -11.59
CA PHE A 125 1.13 7.70 -11.90
C PHE A 125 1.16 8.78 -10.81
N ALA A 126 1.11 8.41 -9.54
CA ALA A 126 1.16 9.35 -8.44
C ALA A 126 2.51 10.11 -8.36
N HIS A 127 3.63 9.44 -8.62
CA HIS A 127 4.96 10.07 -8.62
C HIS A 127 5.14 11.12 -9.73
N GLU A 128 4.45 10.93 -10.87
CA GLU A 128 4.50 11.83 -12.01
C GLU A 128 3.41 12.93 -11.97
N LEU A 129 2.58 12.94 -10.92
CA LEU A 129 1.50 13.92 -10.78
C LEU A 129 2.03 15.35 -10.82
N THR A 130 1.43 16.17 -11.69
CA THR A 130 1.79 17.57 -11.87
C THR A 130 0.59 18.48 -11.62
N SER A 131 0.86 19.69 -11.13
CA SER A 131 -0.15 20.76 -11.06
C SER A 131 -0.59 21.18 -12.46
N PRO A 132 -1.71 21.91 -12.62
CA PRO A 132 -2.12 22.51 -13.89
C PRO A 132 -1.05 23.41 -14.51
N GLN A 133 -0.14 23.95 -13.69
CA GLN A 133 0.98 24.81 -14.12
C GLN A 133 2.22 23.99 -14.51
N GLY A 134 2.15 22.64 -14.50
CA GLY A 134 3.26 21.75 -14.89
C GLY A 134 4.31 21.50 -13.79
N THR A 135 4.10 21.99 -12.57
CA THR A 135 5.00 21.70 -11.44
C THR A 135 4.70 20.32 -10.87
N ARG A 136 5.71 19.46 -10.74
CA ARG A 136 5.56 18.16 -10.11
C ARG A 136 5.28 18.31 -8.62
N PHE A 137 4.29 17.58 -8.09
CA PHE A 137 4.03 17.53 -6.66
C PHE A 137 5.12 16.78 -5.87
N GLY A 138 5.90 15.92 -6.55
CA GLY A 138 6.90 15.09 -5.87
C GLY A 138 6.30 14.10 -4.87
N LEU A 139 5.07 13.68 -5.15
CA LEU A 139 4.32 12.78 -4.27
C LEU A 139 5.04 11.45 -4.13
N VAL A 140 5.24 11.01 -2.89
CA VAL A 140 5.77 9.70 -2.51
C VAL A 140 4.81 9.09 -1.51
N HIS A 141 4.44 7.83 -1.68
CA HIS A 141 3.45 7.16 -0.83
C HIS A 141 3.94 6.95 0.60
N ARG A 142 5.21 6.54 0.77
CA ARG A 142 5.92 6.37 2.07
C ARG A 142 5.43 5.25 2.98
N ASP A 143 4.29 4.65 2.70
CA ASP A 143 3.67 3.60 3.52
C ASP A 143 3.11 2.46 2.67
N VAL A 144 3.84 2.06 1.62
CA VAL A 144 3.45 0.89 0.82
C VAL A 144 3.62 -0.36 1.66
N SER A 145 2.52 -1.05 1.92
CA SER A 145 2.43 -2.24 2.76
C SER A 145 1.25 -3.10 2.31
N PRO A 146 1.11 -4.37 2.72
CA PRO A 146 0.01 -5.22 2.27
C PRO A 146 -1.38 -4.67 2.59
N ASP A 147 -1.56 -4.01 3.72
CA ASP A 147 -2.81 -3.38 4.15
C ASP A 147 -3.25 -2.20 3.26
N ASN A 148 -2.34 -1.59 2.51
CA ASN A 148 -2.61 -0.49 1.58
C ASN A 148 -2.72 -0.93 0.10
N LEU A 149 -2.73 -2.24 -0.16
CA LEU A 149 -2.89 -2.82 -1.49
C LEU A 149 -4.16 -3.65 -1.55
N PHE A 150 -5.14 -3.21 -2.34
CA PHE A 150 -6.43 -3.89 -2.47
C PHE A 150 -6.52 -4.67 -3.78
N LEU A 151 -6.84 -5.94 -3.69
CA LEU A 151 -7.15 -6.82 -4.82
C LEU A 151 -8.67 -6.86 -4.96
N THR A 152 -9.18 -6.31 -6.05
CA THR A 152 -10.63 -6.21 -6.29
C THR A 152 -11.23 -7.56 -6.71
N SER A 153 -12.55 -7.72 -6.53
CA SER A 153 -13.29 -8.89 -7.05
C SER A 153 -13.27 -8.97 -8.59
N SER A 154 -12.95 -7.88 -9.29
CA SER A 154 -12.71 -7.88 -10.75
C SER A 154 -11.25 -8.22 -11.12
N GLY A 155 -10.36 -8.36 -10.14
CA GLY A 155 -8.96 -8.74 -10.32
C GLY A 155 -7.98 -7.60 -10.50
N GLN A 156 -8.42 -6.35 -10.51
CA GLN A 156 -7.53 -5.18 -10.50
C GLN A 156 -6.88 -5.00 -9.14
N THR A 157 -5.69 -4.40 -9.12
CA THR A 157 -5.06 -3.98 -7.86
C THR A 157 -5.13 -2.47 -7.72
N LYS A 158 -5.48 -1.99 -6.52
CA LYS A 158 -5.53 -0.58 -6.19
C LYS A 158 -4.64 -0.26 -4.99
N VAL A 159 -3.87 0.81 -5.09
CA VAL A 159 -3.08 1.38 -3.99
C VAL A 159 -3.94 2.39 -3.24
N ALA A 160 -4.00 2.28 -1.92
CA ALA A 160 -4.77 3.16 -1.04
C ALA A 160 -3.85 3.95 -0.09
N ASP A 161 -4.41 4.97 0.55
CA ASP A 161 -3.79 5.73 1.65
C ASP A 161 -2.39 6.27 1.32
N PHE A 162 -2.31 7.19 0.36
CA PHE A 162 -1.09 7.96 0.13
C PHE A 162 -0.79 8.79 1.38
N GLY A 163 0.23 8.37 2.16
CA GLY A 163 0.54 8.83 3.51
C GLY A 163 1.01 10.30 3.60
N ILE A 164 0.27 11.24 3.02
CA ILE A 164 0.60 12.67 3.03
C ILE A 164 0.50 13.21 4.46
N ALA A 165 -0.53 12.78 5.20
CA ALA A 165 -0.72 13.18 6.60
C ALA A 165 0.31 12.58 7.57
N LYS A 166 1.06 11.55 7.17
CA LYS A 166 2.11 10.96 8.01
C LYS A 166 3.38 11.85 8.12
N LEU A 167 3.50 12.88 7.31
CA LEU A 167 4.58 13.86 7.42
C LEU A 167 4.62 14.54 8.79
N ALA A 168 3.46 14.88 9.37
CA ALA A 168 3.40 15.51 10.69
C ALA A 168 3.66 14.54 11.85
N SER A 169 3.36 13.26 11.68
CA SER A 169 3.56 12.29 12.77
C SER A 169 5.01 11.85 12.94
N LEU A 170 5.85 12.00 11.91
CA LEU A 170 7.28 11.65 11.98
C LEU A 170 8.12 12.72 12.70
N GLU A 171 7.65 13.97 12.78
CA GLU A 171 8.37 15.03 13.52
C GLU A 171 8.15 14.99 15.04
N GLY A 172 7.23 14.14 15.53
CA GLY A 172 6.90 14.10 16.98
C GLY A 172 6.72 12.72 17.62
N ALA A 173 6.76 11.62 16.89
CA ALA A 173 6.37 10.32 17.42
C ALA A 173 7.41 9.21 17.19
N THR A 174 8.38 9.15 18.05
CA THR A 174 9.01 7.88 18.48
C THR A 174 7.99 7.08 19.31
N GLN A 175 6.82 6.75 18.78
CA GLN A 175 5.92 5.79 19.42
C GLN A 175 6.34 4.38 19.02
N VAL A 176 7.21 3.82 19.81
CA VAL A 176 7.91 2.53 19.71
C VAL A 176 6.98 1.33 19.48
N GLY A 177 5.70 1.40 19.80
CA GLY A 177 4.74 0.29 19.67
C GLY A 177 4.03 0.18 18.32
N LEU A 178 3.73 1.30 17.66
CA LEU A 178 3.03 1.33 16.35
C LEU A 178 3.95 1.05 15.16
N LEU A 179 5.25 1.22 15.33
CA LEU A 179 6.26 1.00 14.29
C LEU A 179 6.54 -0.49 14.00
N LYS A 180 6.29 -1.40 14.94
CA LYS A 180 6.78 -2.78 14.91
C LYS A 180 6.36 -3.61 13.67
N GLY A 181 5.15 -3.42 13.15
CA GLY A 181 4.69 -4.09 11.91
C GLY A 181 5.13 -3.38 10.62
N LYS A 182 5.20 -2.04 10.65
CA LYS A 182 5.49 -1.20 9.48
C LYS A 182 6.98 -1.12 9.11
N LEU A 183 7.87 -1.37 10.06
CA LEU A 183 9.33 -1.42 9.81
C LEU A 183 9.72 -2.47 8.78
N THR A 184 8.92 -3.52 8.63
CA THR A 184 9.19 -4.67 7.73
C THR A 184 9.27 -4.24 6.25
N TYR A 185 8.49 -3.22 5.84
CA TYR A 185 8.41 -2.76 4.45
C TYR A 185 9.12 -1.43 4.21
N MET A 186 9.80 -0.86 5.20
CA MET A 186 10.51 0.41 5.03
C MET A 186 11.72 0.27 4.13
N ALA A 187 11.94 1.29 3.30
CA ALA A 187 13.17 1.40 2.54
C ALA A 187 14.35 1.85 3.42
N PRO A 188 15.60 1.46 3.09
CA PRO A 188 16.80 1.85 3.85
C PRO A 188 16.93 3.36 4.09
N GLU A 189 16.59 4.17 3.09
CA GLU A 189 16.60 5.63 3.20
C GLU A 189 15.54 6.19 4.15
N GLN A 190 14.38 5.51 4.29
CA GLN A 190 13.36 5.88 5.29
C GLN A 190 13.88 5.66 6.72
N VAL A 191 14.49 4.50 6.96
CA VAL A 191 15.11 4.18 8.26
C VAL A 191 16.22 5.17 8.61
N GLN A 192 16.92 5.70 7.59
CA GLN A 192 18.01 6.65 7.76
C GLN A 192 17.54 8.12 7.85
N GLY A 193 16.24 8.40 7.76
CA GLY A 193 15.71 9.77 7.75
C GLY A 193 16.18 10.60 6.56
N ARG A 194 16.55 9.97 5.44
CA ARG A 194 17.03 10.67 4.24
C ARG A 194 15.86 11.14 3.38
N ALA A 195 16.12 12.12 2.51
CA ALA A 195 15.13 12.56 1.51
C ALA A 195 14.67 11.38 0.64
N LEU A 196 13.35 11.24 0.51
CA LEU A 196 12.69 10.16 -0.21
C LEU A 196 12.32 10.59 -1.63
N ASP A 197 12.28 9.60 -2.53
CA ASP A 197 11.66 9.69 -3.84
C ASP A 197 10.89 8.40 -4.14
N GLY A 198 10.19 8.33 -5.27
CA GLY A 198 9.35 7.18 -5.63
C GLY A 198 10.05 5.81 -5.66
N ARG A 199 11.37 5.77 -5.60
CA ARG A 199 12.14 4.52 -5.50
C ARG A 199 11.99 3.86 -4.12
N ALA A 200 11.63 4.64 -3.08
CA ALA A 200 11.31 4.07 -1.77
C ALA A 200 10.04 3.22 -1.83
N ASP A 201 9.00 3.70 -2.53
CA ASP A 201 7.74 2.96 -2.70
C ASP A 201 7.93 1.69 -3.55
N GLY A 202 8.74 1.78 -4.63
CA GLY A 202 9.10 0.61 -5.43
C GLY A 202 9.87 -0.45 -4.61
N TYR A 203 10.75 -0.02 -3.70
CA TYR A 203 11.44 -0.91 -2.77
C TYR A 203 10.44 -1.60 -1.83
N ALA A 204 9.57 -0.83 -1.19
CA ALA A 204 8.53 -1.34 -0.29
C ALA A 204 7.61 -2.35 -0.98
N LEU A 205 7.14 -2.03 -2.20
CA LEU A 205 6.33 -2.96 -3.00
C LEU A 205 7.10 -4.22 -3.38
N SER A 206 8.42 -4.12 -3.62
CA SER A 206 9.25 -5.30 -3.89
C SER A 206 9.38 -6.22 -2.67
N LEU A 207 9.31 -5.69 -1.45
CA LEU A 207 9.25 -6.50 -0.23
C LEU A 207 7.89 -7.22 -0.13
N VAL A 208 6.79 -6.56 -0.47
CA VAL A 208 5.47 -7.20 -0.54
C VAL A 208 5.46 -8.32 -1.59
N LEU A 209 5.98 -8.05 -2.80
CA LEU A 209 6.08 -9.06 -3.85
C LEU A 209 6.97 -10.24 -3.46
N TYR A 210 8.10 -9.96 -2.79
CA TYR A 210 8.99 -11.00 -2.26
C TYR A 210 8.23 -11.93 -1.30
N GLU A 211 7.44 -11.34 -0.37
CA GLU A 211 6.64 -12.10 0.58
C GLU A 211 5.54 -12.92 -0.11
N MET A 212 4.83 -12.33 -1.07
CA MET A 212 3.82 -13.03 -1.87
C MET A 212 4.39 -14.26 -2.59
N LEU A 213 5.58 -14.13 -3.17
CA LEU A 213 6.20 -15.19 -3.97
C LEU A 213 6.84 -16.28 -3.11
N SER A 214 7.36 -15.96 -1.92
CA SER A 214 8.17 -16.90 -1.13
C SER A 214 7.49 -17.35 0.17
N SER A 215 6.36 -16.73 0.56
CA SER A 215 5.76 -16.89 1.91
C SER A 215 6.76 -16.62 3.05
N VAL A 216 7.83 -15.88 2.79
CA VAL A 216 8.84 -15.50 3.78
C VAL A 216 8.73 -14.01 4.03
N ARG A 217 8.42 -13.62 5.26
CA ARG A 217 8.37 -12.21 5.64
C ARG A 217 9.78 -11.61 5.57
N PRO A 218 9.99 -10.60 4.69
CA PRO A 218 11.25 -9.89 4.66
C PRO A 218 11.46 -9.20 6.03
N TYR A 219 12.68 -9.15 6.48
CA TYR A 219 13.01 -8.51 7.78
C TYR A 219 12.13 -8.94 8.96
N ALA A 220 11.59 -10.18 9.00
CA ALA A 220 10.92 -10.69 10.18
C ALA A 220 11.80 -10.51 11.43
N THR A 221 11.20 -10.04 12.54
CA THR A 221 11.92 -9.89 13.81
C THR A 221 12.49 -11.25 14.24
N ARG A 222 13.76 -11.30 14.61
CA ARG A 222 14.43 -12.50 15.10
C ARG A 222 14.28 -12.59 16.60
N GLU A 223 14.29 -13.81 17.13
CA GLU A 223 14.26 -14.01 18.57
C GLU A 223 15.47 -13.33 19.23
N GLY A 224 15.23 -12.52 20.27
CA GLY A 224 16.27 -11.74 20.95
C GLY A 224 16.80 -10.53 20.19
N GLU A 225 16.26 -10.22 18.98
CA GLU A 225 16.70 -9.06 18.21
C GLU A 225 16.15 -7.76 18.81
N SER A 226 17.03 -6.82 19.11
CA SER A 226 16.65 -5.47 19.50
C SER A 226 16.12 -4.68 18.30
N GLU A 227 15.30 -3.65 18.55
CA GLU A 227 14.81 -2.75 17.52
C GLU A 227 15.94 -2.10 16.71
N VAL A 228 17.01 -1.71 17.37
CA VAL A 228 18.20 -1.13 16.72
C VAL A 228 18.85 -2.14 15.75
N GLN A 229 18.99 -3.40 16.16
CA GLN A 229 19.54 -4.45 15.30
C GLN A 229 18.64 -4.71 14.10
N HIS A 230 17.30 -4.70 14.30
CA HIS A 230 16.33 -4.81 13.24
C HIS A 230 16.47 -3.67 12.22
N LEU A 231 16.51 -2.42 12.70
CA LEU A 231 16.71 -1.23 11.85
C LEU A 231 18.04 -1.27 11.09
N MET A 232 19.12 -1.75 11.71
CA MET A 232 20.40 -1.94 11.04
C MET A 232 20.30 -2.95 9.91
N ARG A 233 19.58 -4.06 10.10
CA ARG A 233 19.34 -5.06 9.04
C ARG A 233 18.60 -4.48 7.85
N VAL A 234 17.53 -3.70 8.11
CA VAL A 234 16.77 -3.00 7.06
C VAL A 234 17.67 -2.00 6.33
N ARG A 235 18.41 -1.18 7.07
CA ARG A 235 19.37 -0.20 6.51
C ARG A 235 20.38 -0.85 5.57
N ASP A 236 20.91 -2.01 5.94
CA ASP A 236 21.97 -2.69 5.20
C ASP A 236 21.41 -3.57 4.07
N GLY A 237 20.08 -3.69 3.95
CA GLY A 237 19.42 -4.55 2.96
C GLY A 237 19.74 -6.04 3.17
N SER A 238 20.03 -6.46 4.41
CA SER A 238 20.49 -7.80 4.74
C SER A 238 19.34 -8.79 4.81
N MET A 239 18.99 -9.38 3.66
CA MET A 239 17.94 -10.40 3.54
C MET A 239 18.39 -11.52 2.56
N ARG A 240 17.71 -12.68 2.63
CA ARG A 240 17.93 -13.75 1.67
C ARG A 240 17.45 -13.31 0.27
N SER A 241 18.17 -13.69 -0.78
CA SER A 241 17.74 -13.36 -2.14
C SER A 241 16.49 -14.16 -2.53
N LEU A 242 15.58 -13.56 -3.31
CA LEU A 242 14.42 -14.29 -3.84
C LEU A 242 14.86 -15.52 -4.66
N SER A 243 15.95 -15.42 -5.44
CA SER A 243 16.47 -16.53 -6.22
C SER A 243 17.01 -17.69 -5.39
N SER A 244 17.32 -17.48 -4.10
CA SER A 244 17.72 -18.56 -3.20
C SER A 244 16.54 -19.23 -2.50
N LEU A 245 15.40 -18.54 -2.42
CA LEU A 245 14.15 -19.08 -1.86
C LEU A 245 13.34 -19.80 -2.94
N GLU A 246 13.26 -19.19 -4.11
CA GLU A 246 12.46 -19.64 -5.24
C GLU A 246 13.36 -19.85 -6.47
N PRO A 247 14.15 -20.94 -6.50
CA PRO A 247 15.13 -21.19 -7.57
C PRO A 247 14.46 -21.46 -8.92
N ASP A 248 13.20 -21.90 -8.93
CA ASP A 248 12.44 -22.22 -10.14
C ASP A 248 11.84 -20.97 -10.81
N LEU A 249 11.81 -19.82 -10.11
CA LEU A 249 11.37 -18.58 -10.73
C LEU A 249 12.34 -18.12 -11.83
N PRO A 250 11.81 -17.66 -12.97
CA PRO A 250 12.63 -17.14 -14.06
C PRO A 250 13.62 -16.07 -13.61
N ARG A 251 14.88 -16.19 -14.07
CA ARG A 251 15.96 -15.25 -13.70
C ARG A 251 15.64 -13.79 -14.02
N GLY A 252 14.80 -13.53 -15.03
CA GLY A 252 14.34 -12.17 -15.35
C GLY A 252 13.58 -11.54 -14.21
N ILE A 253 12.67 -12.30 -13.58
CA ILE A 253 11.85 -11.86 -12.45
C ILE A 253 12.71 -11.66 -11.21
N THR A 254 13.49 -12.68 -10.81
CA THR A 254 14.31 -12.60 -9.60
C THR A 254 15.38 -11.51 -9.68
N ARG A 255 15.94 -11.23 -10.87
CA ARG A 255 16.86 -10.09 -11.10
C ARG A 255 16.15 -8.74 -11.00
N ALA A 256 14.93 -8.61 -11.54
CA ALA A 256 14.17 -7.36 -11.47
C ALA A 256 13.84 -7.01 -10.01
N VAL A 257 13.31 -7.98 -9.25
CA VAL A 257 13.04 -7.82 -7.80
C VAL A 257 14.34 -7.52 -7.05
N GLY A 258 15.39 -8.28 -7.24
CA GLY A 258 16.68 -8.10 -6.57
C GLY A 258 17.36 -6.76 -6.91
N LYS A 259 17.16 -6.23 -8.12
CA LYS A 259 17.64 -4.89 -8.49
C LYS A 259 16.90 -3.82 -7.69
N MET A 260 15.58 -3.90 -7.56
CA MET A 260 14.80 -2.92 -6.79
C MET A 260 15.07 -2.98 -5.30
N LEU A 261 15.42 -4.16 -4.78
CA LEU A 261 15.79 -4.39 -3.36
C LEU A 261 17.25 -4.04 -3.02
N ARG A 262 17.96 -3.30 -3.87
CA ARG A 262 19.30 -2.80 -3.52
C ARG A 262 19.20 -1.76 -2.40
N ALA A 263 20.07 -1.85 -1.37
CA ALA A 263 20.09 -0.89 -0.27
C ALA A 263 20.34 0.55 -0.77
N TRP A 264 21.29 0.70 -1.71
CA TRP A 264 21.57 2.01 -2.32
C TRP A 264 20.61 2.30 -3.45
N ARG A 265 19.74 3.33 -3.29
CA ARG A 265 18.70 3.70 -4.26
C ARG A 265 19.20 3.98 -5.68
N PHE A 266 20.47 4.41 -5.84
CA PHE A 266 21.06 4.69 -7.17
C PHE A 266 21.27 3.44 -8.02
N TRP A 267 21.29 2.27 -7.41
CA TRP A 267 21.41 0.97 -8.10
C TRP A 267 20.06 0.34 -8.43
N ARG A 268 18.96 0.96 -7.98
CA ARG A 268 17.60 0.52 -8.28
C ARG A 268 17.16 0.96 -9.68
N PHE A 269 15.93 0.69 -10.04
CA PHE A 269 15.29 1.32 -11.19
C PHE A 269 15.09 2.81 -10.93
N SER A 270 15.07 3.61 -12.01
CA SER A 270 14.90 5.07 -11.92
C SER A 270 13.50 5.49 -11.49
N SER A 271 12.49 4.65 -11.75
CA SER A 271 11.08 4.90 -11.40
C SER A 271 10.32 3.58 -11.23
N CYS A 272 9.14 3.65 -10.59
CA CYS A 272 8.20 2.53 -10.52
C CYS A 272 7.73 2.11 -11.93
N GLY A 273 7.60 3.05 -12.88
CA GLY A 273 7.26 2.73 -14.27
C GLY A 273 8.32 1.87 -14.96
N ALA A 274 9.59 2.26 -14.88
CA ALA A 274 10.69 1.47 -15.45
C ALA A 274 10.81 0.07 -14.81
N TYR A 275 10.47 -0.03 -13.53
CA TYR A 275 10.42 -1.31 -12.85
C TYR A 275 9.21 -2.15 -13.32
N ALA A 276 8.02 -1.54 -13.43
CA ALA A 276 6.82 -2.20 -13.95
C ALA A 276 7.07 -2.77 -15.35
N ASP A 277 7.63 -1.98 -16.27
CA ASP A 277 7.93 -2.42 -17.65
C ASP A 277 8.87 -3.64 -17.67
N THR A 278 9.91 -3.61 -16.83
CA THR A 278 10.88 -4.70 -16.74
C THR A 278 10.27 -5.96 -16.16
N LEU A 279 9.49 -5.83 -15.09
CA LEU A 279 8.84 -6.94 -14.40
C LEU A 279 7.76 -7.58 -15.30
N GLU A 280 6.92 -6.74 -15.91
CA GLU A 280 5.87 -7.18 -16.84
C GLU A 280 6.45 -7.91 -18.05
N LYS A 281 7.51 -7.37 -18.65
CA LYS A 281 8.21 -8.03 -19.75
C LYS A 281 8.79 -9.40 -19.34
N ALA A 282 9.42 -9.48 -18.16
CA ALA A 282 10.01 -10.72 -17.66
C ALA A 282 8.92 -11.76 -17.35
N ALA A 283 7.80 -11.33 -16.74
CA ALA A 283 6.67 -12.19 -16.42
C ALA A 283 5.98 -12.70 -17.70
N SER A 284 5.68 -11.80 -18.66
CA SER A 284 5.05 -12.16 -19.94
C SER A 284 5.90 -13.12 -20.76
N SER A 285 7.21 -12.86 -20.88
CA SER A 285 8.11 -13.72 -21.66
C SER A 285 8.29 -15.13 -21.07
N SER A 286 7.97 -15.31 -19.80
CA SER A 286 8.00 -16.62 -19.12
C SER A 286 6.61 -17.25 -18.93
N GLY A 287 5.56 -16.63 -19.47
CA GLY A 287 4.19 -17.11 -19.32
C GLY A 287 3.64 -17.02 -17.87
N LEU A 288 4.26 -16.18 -17.04
CA LEU A 288 3.89 -16.02 -15.62
C LEU A 288 3.20 -14.70 -15.31
N LEU A 289 2.78 -13.92 -16.30
CA LEU A 289 1.93 -12.75 -16.04
C LEU A 289 0.47 -13.19 -15.98
N GLY A 290 -0.12 -13.17 -14.79
CA GLY A 290 -1.53 -13.50 -14.61
C GLY A 290 -2.47 -12.50 -15.28
N SER A 291 -3.65 -12.96 -15.61
CA SER A 291 -4.78 -12.12 -16.06
C SER A 291 -5.52 -11.54 -14.85
N TYR A 292 -6.38 -10.55 -15.07
CA TYR A 292 -7.32 -10.09 -14.05
C TYR A 292 -8.26 -11.20 -13.57
N GLY A 293 -8.63 -12.14 -14.47
CA GLY A 293 -9.40 -13.32 -14.11
C GLY A 293 -8.69 -14.23 -13.09
N ASP A 294 -7.37 -14.39 -13.21
CA ASP A 294 -6.58 -15.18 -12.24
C ASP A 294 -6.58 -14.52 -10.85
N VAL A 295 -6.42 -13.20 -10.80
CA VAL A 295 -6.47 -12.44 -9.54
C VAL A 295 -7.87 -12.52 -8.94
N ALA A 296 -8.93 -12.30 -9.74
CA ALA A 296 -10.33 -12.38 -9.29
C ALA A 296 -10.67 -13.77 -8.73
N ALA A 297 -10.26 -14.84 -9.42
CA ALA A 297 -10.44 -16.20 -8.95
C ALA A 297 -9.72 -16.47 -7.61
N HIS A 298 -8.50 -15.94 -7.48
CA HIS A 298 -7.74 -16.06 -6.22
C HIS A 298 -8.42 -15.30 -5.07
N VAL A 299 -8.90 -14.07 -5.29
CA VAL A 299 -9.66 -13.29 -4.31
C VAL A 299 -10.94 -14.04 -3.89
N ALA A 300 -11.69 -14.58 -4.83
CA ALA A 300 -12.91 -15.36 -4.55
C ALA A 300 -12.60 -16.60 -3.70
N MET A 301 -11.50 -17.32 -4.01
CA MET A 301 -11.06 -18.48 -3.25
C MET A 301 -10.69 -18.10 -1.80
N VAL A 302 -9.91 -17.04 -1.60
CA VAL A 302 -9.53 -16.57 -0.25
C VAL A 302 -10.76 -16.15 0.54
N ARG A 303 -11.70 -15.38 -0.06
CA ARG A 303 -12.97 -14.99 0.57
C ARG A 303 -13.78 -16.21 1.04
N ALA A 304 -13.92 -17.23 0.18
CA ALA A 304 -14.63 -18.45 0.53
C ALA A 304 -14.01 -19.19 1.71
N ARG A 305 -12.67 -19.24 1.78
CA ARG A 305 -11.95 -19.83 2.91
C ARG A 305 -12.14 -19.03 4.19
N VAL A 306 -12.09 -17.71 4.14
CA VAL A 306 -12.31 -16.84 5.30
C VAL A 306 -13.74 -16.94 5.80
N ALA A 307 -14.74 -17.02 4.91
CA ALA A 307 -16.16 -17.17 5.29
C ALA A 307 -16.51 -18.56 5.85
N ALA A 308 -15.72 -19.58 5.55
CA ALA A 308 -15.93 -20.95 6.04
C ALA A 308 -15.31 -21.22 7.43
N ARG A 309 -14.62 -20.22 8.01
CA ARG A 309 -13.98 -20.28 9.34
C ARG A 309 -14.82 -19.62 10.40
#